data_370d637f1f2b705761ca7d611bfaaf5c
#
_entry.id   370d637f1f2b705761ca7d611bfaaf5c
#
_cell.length_a   1.000
_cell.length_b   1.000
_cell.length_c   1.000
_cell.angle_alpha   90.00
_cell.angle_beta   90.00
_cell.angle_gamma   90.00
#
_symmetry.space_group_name_H-M   'P 1'
#
loop_
_entity.id
_entity.type
_entity.pdbx_description
1 polymer ?
#
loop_
_entity_poly.entity_id
_entity_poly.type
_entity_poly.pdbx_seq_one_letter_code
_entity_poly.pdbx_strand_id
1 'polypeptide(L)'
;MKIIGLLFGLYLGSIMSAQAQDLSKDATSIITDSRTEVLCKSMTQSIEKESRTILILNRKGLNAAHFVCECDMFRSLQKFSGEILNASGQSVRKIKKSELQKSEYSSSLSTDDYAYYYECNFPSFPFTVKYEWEIKCNNGLIGYQSFLPQTDFQQGVEQATYRIELPAGQECRYRELNTGGKNIQVTKSTGTDGQQVIEVTASKLLPIQKEPFGPDFAKLFPRIYFAPSAFKYDKSEGDMSTWQKYGEWQYKLLDGRDELTEPFRNKLHGLTAHCSTDREKVKAIYDYLAKTTRYVSIQLGIGGLQPIAASDVCRTGFGDCKGLSNYTRAMLKEIGIPSTYTVISTTNERLLPDFSNANQMNHVILQVPLPKDTLWLECTDPSLPFGYIHQGIAGHDALLIEPAGGSIHRLPTYPDSLNTQHIIATITLSPTAETQIEVNEISRLFQYENEAGIVYLEPNKQKDHIRSTLNLSQADILRLQIKECKEANPSITFSYTASSQQYGYKTGNRLFIPTNIFKKGFSVPRAISRKYPIHINYGYSDTDSICIKLPDGYIVEGLPKPIDLKSKFGNFHSSIYTKDNNIYIVHQLFMRKGVYKPGEYTAFLDFRKQVAEQYNGKIILKKE
;
A
#
# COMPACT_ATOMS: atom_id res chain seq x y z
N MET A 1 -54.93 -68.92 -15.09
CA MET A 1 -53.68 -68.53 -15.74
C MET A 1 -53.56 -67.04 -15.60
N LYS A 2 -52.76 -66.62 -14.67
CA LYS A 2 -52.52 -65.19 -14.38
C LYS A 2 -51.08 -64.81 -14.81
N ILE A 3 -50.99 -63.89 -15.73
CA ILE A 3 -49.73 -63.35 -16.24
C ILE A 3 -49.40 -62.14 -15.34
N ILE A 4 -48.27 -62.19 -14.64
CA ILE A 4 -47.72 -61.12 -13.85
C ILE A 4 -46.74 -60.34 -14.73
N GLY A 5 -47.07 -59.10 -15.04
CA GLY A 5 -46.19 -58.20 -15.75
C GLY A 5 -45.21 -57.50 -14.78
N LEU A 6 -43.91 -57.61 -15.00
CA LEU A 6 -42.83 -56.92 -14.33
C LEU A 6 -42.61 -55.53 -14.96
N LEU A 7 -42.90 -54.51 -14.23
CA LEU A 7 -42.53 -53.14 -14.59
C LEU A 7 -41.07 -52.88 -14.13
N PHE A 8 -40.15 -52.77 -15.08
CA PHE A 8 -38.78 -52.21 -14.83
C PHE A 8 -38.83 -50.70 -14.91
N GLY A 9 -38.71 -50.05 -13.76
CA GLY A 9 -38.52 -48.61 -13.70
C GLY A 9 -37.07 -48.26 -14.04
N LEU A 10 -36.86 -47.60 -15.17
CA LEU A 10 -35.62 -46.98 -15.55
C LEU A 10 -35.42 -45.72 -14.67
N TYR A 11 -34.53 -45.78 -13.67
CA TYR A 11 -33.99 -44.63 -12.99
C TYR A 11 -32.90 -44.03 -13.89
N LEU A 12 -33.22 -42.99 -14.64
CA LEU A 12 -32.23 -42.11 -15.28
C LEU A 12 -31.57 -41.26 -14.21
N GLY A 13 -30.45 -41.73 -13.67
CA GLY A 13 -29.55 -40.90 -12.90
C GLY A 13 -28.93 -39.86 -13.82
N SER A 14 -29.34 -38.60 -13.67
CA SER A 14 -28.65 -37.46 -14.27
C SER A 14 -27.24 -37.36 -13.65
N ILE A 15 -26.27 -37.92 -14.34
CA ILE A 15 -24.87 -37.64 -14.09
C ILE A 15 -24.66 -36.17 -14.52
N MET A 16 -24.70 -35.24 -13.57
CA MET A 16 -24.12 -33.92 -13.77
C MET A 16 -22.63 -34.13 -14.02
N SER A 17 -22.21 -34.10 -15.26
CA SER A 17 -20.82 -33.95 -15.62
C SER A 17 -20.38 -32.55 -15.09
N ALA A 18 -19.69 -32.56 -13.97
CA ALA A 18 -18.96 -31.37 -13.55
C ALA A 18 -17.98 -31.05 -14.69
N GLN A 19 -18.27 -30.02 -15.49
CA GLN A 19 -17.32 -29.50 -16.47
C GLN A 19 -16.04 -29.17 -15.71
N ALA A 20 -14.95 -29.85 -16.07
CA ALA A 20 -13.63 -29.53 -15.50
C ALA A 20 -13.36 -28.04 -15.77
N GLN A 21 -13.25 -27.27 -14.73
CA GLN A 21 -12.96 -25.83 -14.85
C GLN A 21 -11.57 -25.67 -15.48
N ASP A 22 -11.51 -25.01 -16.62
CA ASP A 22 -10.27 -24.73 -17.33
C ASP A 22 -9.47 -23.65 -16.59
N LEU A 23 -8.41 -24.05 -15.89
CA LEU A 23 -7.51 -23.18 -15.15
C LEU A 23 -6.64 -22.31 -16.06
N SER A 24 -6.52 -22.65 -17.35
CA SER A 24 -5.70 -21.88 -18.30
C SER A 24 -6.44 -20.65 -18.83
N LYS A 25 -7.78 -20.64 -18.71
CA LYS A 25 -8.59 -19.51 -19.14
C LYS A 25 -8.24 -18.26 -18.36
N ASP A 26 -7.77 -17.24 -19.05
CA ASP A 26 -7.37 -15.96 -18.47
C ASP A 26 -6.16 -16.04 -17.51
N ALA A 27 -5.41 -17.17 -17.51
CA ALA A 27 -4.20 -17.35 -16.72
C ALA A 27 -2.95 -16.88 -17.48
N THR A 28 -1.96 -16.44 -16.73
CA THR A 28 -0.59 -16.22 -17.22
C THR A 28 0.38 -17.26 -16.69
N SER A 29 0.00 -17.89 -15.54
CA SER A 29 0.72 -19.01 -14.92
C SER A 29 -0.25 -19.92 -14.16
N ILE A 30 0.17 -21.16 -13.92
CA ILE A 30 -0.59 -22.15 -13.13
C ILE A 30 0.37 -22.82 -12.14
N ILE A 31 0.07 -22.73 -10.84
CA ILE A 31 0.70 -23.58 -9.84
C ILE A 31 0.08 -24.97 -9.98
N THR A 32 0.84 -25.92 -10.53
CA THR A 32 0.35 -27.29 -10.74
C THR A 32 0.46 -28.12 -9.46
N ASP A 33 1.52 -27.88 -8.65
CA ASP A 33 1.67 -28.46 -7.32
C ASP A 33 2.47 -27.50 -6.43
N SER A 34 2.00 -27.30 -5.20
CA SER A 34 2.73 -26.56 -4.17
C SER A 34 2.55 -27.27 -2.83
N ARG A 35 3.66 -27.49 -2.14
CA ARG A 35 3.65 -28.13 -0.82
C ARG A 35 4.52 -27.37 0.14
N THR A 36 4.00 -27.12 1.33
CA THR A 36 4.73 -26.55 2.44
C THR A 36 4.54 -27.44 3.66
N GLU A 37 5.63 -27.92 4.24
CA GLU A 37 5.65 -28.72 5.46
C GLU A 37 6.47 -27.96 6.52
N VAL A 38 5.85 -27.63 7.64
CA VAL A 38 6.49 -26.97 8.79
C VAL A 38 6.54 -27.95 9.95
N LEU A 39 7.72 -28.45 10.26
CA LEU A 39 7.95 -29.31 11.41
C LEU A 39 8.53 -28.49 12.56
N CYS A 40 7.71 -28.15 13.53
CA CYS A 40 8.14 -27.51 14.76
C CYS A 40 8.74 -28.57 15.69
N LYS A 41 10.00 -28.39 16.08
CA LYS A 41 10.69 -29.28 17.02
C LYS A 41 10.57 -28.78 18.46
N SER A 42 10.41 -27.50 18.65
CA SER A 42 10.22 -26.81 19.92
C SER A 42 9.62 -25.42 19.69
N MET A 43 9.44 -24.62 20.73
CA MET A 43 9.04 -23.22 20.63
C MET A 43 10.08 -22.31 19.94
N THR A 44 11.28 -22.82 19.70
CA THR A 44 12.38 -22.04 19.15
C THR A 44 12.95 -22.63 17.85
N GLN A 45 12.51 -23.81 17.44
CA GLN A 45 13.10 -24.51 16.30
C GLN A 45 12.04 -25.09 15.38
N SER A 46 12.18 -24.83 14.09
CA SER A 46 11.41 -25.48 13.03
C SER A 46 12.29 -25.81 11.81
N ILE A 47 11.79 -26.77 11.04
CA ILE A 47 12.27 -27.07 9.69
C ILE A 47 11.09 -26.87 8.76
N GLU A 48 11.27 -26.03 7.74
CA GLU A 48 10.29 -25.80 6.69
C GLU A 48 10.81 -26.43 5.39
N LYS A 49 10.00 -27.31 4.80
CA LYS A 49 10.29 -27.90 3.49
C LYS A 49 9.24 -27.42 2.52
N GLU A 50 9.68 -26.88 1.43
CA GLU A 50 8.79 -26.35 0.41
C GLU A 50 9.14 -26.92 -0.96
N SER A 51 8.12 -27.22 -1.74
CA SER A 51 8.23 -27.53 -3.16
C SER A 51 7.17 -26.77 -3.94
N ARG A 52 7.54 -26.33 -5.14
CA ARG A 52 6.60 -25.59 -6.01
C ARG A 52 6.87 -25.92 -7.47
N THR A 53 5.83 -26.31 -8.18
CA THR A 53 5.84 -26.55 -9.63
C THR A 53 4.89 -25.56 -10.29
N ILE A 54 5.41 -24.75 -11.21
CA ILE A 54 4.63 -23.68 -11.86
C ILE A 54 4.78 -23.78 -13.37
N LEU A 55 3.66 -23.89 -14.05
CA LEU A 55 3.55 -23.80 -15.51
C LEU A 55 3.41 -22.32 -15.91
N ILE A 56 4.35 -21.81 -16.67
CA ILE A 56 4.37 -20.43 -17.19
C ILE A 56 3.81 -20.46 -18.62
N LEU A 57 2.65 -19.85 -18.80
CA LEU A 57 1.90 -19.93 -20.06
C LEU A 57 2.39 -18.90 -21.10
N ASN A 58 2.84 -17.74 -20.63
CA ASN A 58 3.27 -16.64 -21.50
C ASN A 58 4.19 -15.65 -20.75
N ARG A 59 4.71 -14.66 -21.47
CA ARG A 59 5.65 -13.67 -20.93
C ARG A 59 5.13 -12.85 -19.73
N LYS A 60 3.80 -12.64 -19.61
CA LYS A 60 3.23 -11.91 -18.48
C LYS A 60 3.31 -12.70 -17.18
N GLY A 61 3.36 -14.04 -17.26
CA GLY A 61 3.51 -14.93 -16.10
C GLY A 61 4.96 -15.15 -15.67
N LEU A 62 5.95 -14.57 -16.35
CA LEU A 62 7.37 -14.85 -16.11
C LEU A 62 7.81 -14.53 -14.67
N ASN A 63 7.23 -13.52 -14.03
CA ASN A 63 7.52 -13.17 -12.63
C ASN A 63 7.24 -14.34 -11.67
N ALA A 64 6.24 -15.17 -11.96
CA ALA A 64 5.93 -16.34 -11.14
C ALA A 64 7.03 -17.44 -11.21
N ALA A 65 7.91 -17.38 -12.21
CA ALA A 65 9.04 -18.30 -12.35
C ALA A 65 10.27 -17.89 -11.53
N HIS A 66 10.30 -16.70 -10.93
CA HIS A 66 11.42 -16.28 -10.08
C HIS A 66 11.34 -16.98 -8.73
N PHE A 67 12.52 -17.28 -8.18
CA PHE A 67 12.67 -17.80 -6.84
C PHE A 67 13.18 -16.71 -5.92
N VAL A 68 12.58 -16.59 -4.74
CA VAL A 68 13.06 -15.72 -3.65
C VAL A 68 12.88 -16.48 -2.33
N CYS A 69 13.92 -16.46 -1.50
CA CYS A 69 13.89 -16.99 -0.15
C CYS A 69 14.52 -15.98 0.82
N GLU A 70 13.67 -15.37 1.64
CA GLU A 70 14.09 -14.43 2.68
C GLU A 70 14.67 -15.18 3.88
N CYS A 71 15.81 -14.70 4.36
CA CYS A 71 16.58 -15.25 5.47
C CYS A 71 17.00 -14.11 6.42
N ASP A 72 17.29 -14.50 7.67
CA ASP A 72 17.82 -13.63 8.71
C ASP A 72 18.76 -14.44 9.64
N MET A 73 19.16 -13.89 10.78
CA MET A 73 20.01 -14.62 11.74
C MET A 73 19.32 -15.84 12.37
N PHE A 74 18.01 -15.89 12.39
CA PHE A 74 17.22 -17.01 12.92
C PHE A 74 16.77 -17.98 11.84
N ARG A 75 16.68 -17.53 10.58
CA ARG A 75 16.11 -18.24 9.45
C ARG A 75 17.13 -18.40 8.32
N SER A 76 17.48 -19.61 7.96
CA SER A 76 18.53 -19.89 6.98
C SER A 76 18.14 -20.96 5.97
N LEU A 77 18.45 -20.70 4.68
CA LEU A 77 18.27 -21.66 3.59
C LEU A 77 19.31 -22.78 3.72
N GLN A 78 18.85 -24.01 3.94
CA GLN A 78 19.71 -25.19 4.08
C GLN A 78 19.94 -25.89 2.73
N LYS A 79 18.87 -26.20 2.03
CA LYS A 79 18.88 -26.90 0.75
C LYS A 79 18.12 -26.12 -0.30
N PHE A 80 18.50 -26.28 -1.53
CA PHE A 80 17.79 -25.76 -2.70
C PHE A 80 18.11 -26.60 -3.92
N SER A 81 17.09 -26.89 -4.71
CA SER A 81 17.22 -27.40 -6.08
C SER A 81 16.16 -26.75 -6.96
N GLY A 82 16.51 -26.48 -8.22
CA GLY A 82 15.60 -25.97 -9.21
C GLY A 82 15.75 -26.71 -10.53
N GLU A 83 14.66 -26.73 -11.31
CA GLU A 83 14.64 -27.37 -12.63
C GLU A 83 13.70 -26.60 -13.57
N ILE A 84 14.11 -26.44 -14.83
CA ILE A 84 13.28 -25.88 -15.89
C ILE A 84 12.99 -27.00 -16.89
N LEU A 85 11.68 -27.18 -17.19
CA LEU A 85 11.20 -28.13 -18.18
C LEU A 85 10.62 -27.36 -19.36
N ASN A 86 10.87 -27.86 -20.58
CA ASN A 86 10.25 -27.31 -21.79
C ASN A 86 8.74 -27.71 -21.91
N ALA A 87 8.09 -27.28 -22.97
CA ALA A 87 6.67 -27.55 -23.23
C ALA A 87 6.34 -29.05 -23.34
N SER A 88 7.31 -29.91 -23.67
CA SER A 88 7.16 -31.37 -23.72
C SER A 88 7.48 -32.05 -22.39
N GLY A 89 7.77 -31.30 -21.33
CA GLY A 89 8.08 -31.86 -20.01
C GLY A 89 9.52 -32.36 -19.86
N GLN A 90 10.39 -32.12 -20.83
CA GLN A 90 11.81 -32.52 -20.75
C GLN A 90 12.61 -31.49 -19.96
N SER A 91 13.51 -31.98 -19.09
CA SER A 91 14.44 -31.15 -18.33
C SER A 91 15.45 -30.47 -19.27
N VAL A 92 15.46 -29.14 -19.27
CA VAL A 92 16.37 -28.34 -20.10
C VAL A 92 17.44 -27.62 -19.25
N ARG A 93 17.19 -27.44 -17.97
CA ARG A 93 18.14 -26.81 -17.05
C ARG A 93 17.89 -27.25 -15.62
N LYS A 94 18.97 -27.57 -14.90
CA LYS A 94 18.98 -27.75 -13.44
C LYS A 94 19.63 -26.54 -12.81
N ILE A 95 19.10 -26.07 -11.68
CA ILE A 95 19.56 -24.90 -10.97
C ILE A 95 20.03 -25.36 -9.58
N LYS A 96 21.29 -25.06 -9.25
CA LYS A 96 21.89 -25.43 -7.96
C LYS A 96 21.83 -24.26 -6.99
N LYS A 97 21.94 -24.53 -5.68
CA LYS A 97 22.04 -23.51 -4.64
C LYS A 97 23.17 -22.50 -4.89
N SER A 98 24.30 -22.95 -5.47
CA SER A 98 25.43 -22.08 -5.81
C SER A 98 25.16 -21.07 -6.93
N GLU A 99 24.06 -21.23 -7.66
CA GLU A 99 23.63 -20.31 -8.73
C GLU A 99 22.66 -19.24 -8.20
N LEU A 100 22.20 -19.36 -6.95
CA LEU A 100 21.39 -18.33 -6.33
C LEU A 100 22.25 -17.10 -6.07
N GLN A 101 21.70 -15.95 -6.43
CA GLN A 101 22.26 -14.67 -6.04
C GLN A 101 21.85 -14.37 -4.59
N LYS A 102 22.72 -13.69 -3.85
CA LYS A 102 22.42 -13.21 -2.51
C LYS A 102 22.30 -11.68 -2.57
N SER A 103 21.14 -11.15 -2.20
CA SER A 103 20.96 -9.72 -2.02
C SER A 103 21.12 -9.40 -0.55
N GLU A 104 22.06 -8.52 -0.25
CA GLU A 104 22.13 -7.85 1.04
C GLU A 104 21.44 -6.50 0.88
N TYR A 105 20.53 -6.17 1.81
CA TYR A 105 19.81 -4.90 1.76
C TYR A 105 20.76 -3.71 1.89
N SER A 106 20.40 -2.57 1.33
CA SER A 106 21.26 -1.41 1.06
C SER A 106 21.95 -0.82 2.29
N SER A 107 22.98 0.02 2.06
CA SER A 107 23.80 0.72 3.05
C SER A 107 23.06 1.62 4.06
N SER A 108 21.76 1.87 3.86
CA SER A 108 20.87 2.60 4.80
C SER A 108 20.13 1.66 5.76
N LEU A 109 20.40 0.36 5.72
CA LEU A 109 19.74 -0.67 6.52
C LEU A 109 20.81 -1.40 7.36
N SER A 110 20.68 -1.33 8.68
CA SER A 110 21.37 -2.23 9.60
C SER A 110 20.47 -3.44 9.82
N THR A 111 20.56 -4.42 8.94
CA THR A 111 19.73 -5.64 8.96
C THR A 111 20.60 -6.87 8.80
N ASP A 112 20.19 -7.95 9.44
CA ASP A 112 20.67 -9.30 9.19
C ASP A 112 19.83 -10.03 8.12
N ASP A 113 18.75 -9.36 7.65
CA ASP A 113 17.92 -9.87 6.56
C ASP A 113 18.71 -9.92 5.25
N TYR A 114 18.57 -11.01 4.55
CA TYR A 114 19.08 -11.19 3.20
C TYR A 114 18.17 -12.13 2.42
N ALA A 115 18.20 -12.04 1.11
CA ALA A 115 17.43 -12.93 0.27
C ALA A 115 18.34 -13.70 -0.68
N TYR A 116 18.08 -15.01 -0.79
CA TYR A 116 18.52 -15.76 -1.95
C TYR A 116 17.49 -15.62 -3.06
N TYR A 117 17.93 -15.34 -4.28
CA TYR A 117 17.02 -15.22 -5.41
C TYR A 117 17.63 -15.80 -6.70
N TYR A 118 16.73 -16.20 -7.59
CA TYR A 118 17.05 -16.62 -8.94
C TYR A 118 16.05 -16.00 -9.92
N GLU A 119 16.55 -15.21 -10.87
CA GLU A 119 15.75 -14.64 -11.96
C GLU A 119 15.69 -15.62 -13.12
N CYS A 120 14.52 -16.21 -13.33
CA CYS A 120 14.28 -17.12 -14.43
C CYS A 120 13.98 -16.33 -15.71
N ASN A 121 14.87 -16.41 -16.71
CA ASN A 121 14.75 -15.75 -18.00
C ASN A 121 14.71 -16.77 -19.14
N PHE A 122 13.75 -17.71 -19.08
CA PHE A 122 13.58 -18.71 -20.14
C PHE A 122 12.77 -18.14 -21.32
N PRO A 123 13.26 -18.24 -22.58
CA PRO A 123 12.70 -17.48 -23.71
C PRO A 123 11.46 -18.10 -24.35
N SER A 124 11.21 -19.40 -24.15
CA SER A 124 10.15 -20.15 -24.84
C SER A 124 8.98 -20.46 -23.92
N PHE A 125 7.75 -20.30 -24.41
CA PHE A 125 6.51 -20.57 -23.66
C PHE A 125 5.65 -21.61 -24.41
N PRO A 126 4.86 -22.45 -23.68
CA PRO A 126 4.89 -22.58 -22.23
C PRO A 126 6.13 -23.33 -21.73
N PHE A 127 6.48 -23.15 -20.46
CA PHE A 127 7.51 -23.92 -19.80
C PHE A 127 7.16 -24.10 -18.31
N THR A 128 7.81 -25.08 -17.65
CA THR A 128 7.54 -25.35 -16.23
C THR A 128 8.81 -25.12 -15.41
N VAL A 129 8.68 -24.47 -14.27
CA VAL A 129 9.73 -24.43 -13.26
C VAL A 129 9.35 -25.29 -12.07
N LYS A 130 10.34 -25.99 -11.51
CA LYS A 130 10.22 -26.72 -10.25
C LYS A 130 11.26 -26.21 -9.30
N TYR A 131 10.88 -25.93 -8.05
CA TYR A 131 11.77 -25.56 -6.98
C TYR A 131 11.49 -26.40 -5.74
N GLU A 132 12.55 -26.84 -5.08
CA GLU A 132 12.49 -27.50 -3.78
C GLU A 132 13.52 -26.86 -2.87
N TRP A 133 13.11 -26.51 -1.65
CA TRP A 133 14.04 -25.91 -0.69
C TRP A 133 13.70 -26.27 0.76
N GLU A 134 14.69 -26.14 1.63
CA GLU A 134 14.56 -26.40 3.06
C GLU A 134 15.14 -25.23 3.83
N ILE A 135 14.35 -24.71 4.76
CA ILE A 135 14.71 -23.62 5.66
C ILE A 135 14.78 -24.17 7.08
N LYS A 136 15.78 -23.75 7.82
CA LYS A 136 15.88 -24.01 9.25
C LYS A 136 15.69 -22.70 10.01
N CYS A 137 14.77 -22.70 10.99
CA CYS A 137 14.56 -21.62 11.92
C CYS A 137 15.06 -22.03 13.31
N ASN A 138 15.86 -21.14 13.97
CA ASN A 138 16.34 -21.32 15.33
C ASN A 138 16.18 -20.01 16.11
N ASN A 139 15.63 -20.07 17.33
CA ASN A 139 15.50 -18.95 18.28
C ASN A 139 14.62 -17.76 17.85
N GLY A 140 13.98 -17.82 16.68
CA GLY A 140 13.18 -16.73 16.13
C GLY A 140 11.77 -17.12 15.71
N LEU A 141 11.06 -17.93 16.49
CA LEU A 141 9.76 -18.48 16.10
C LEU A 141 8.60 -17.72 16.74
N ILE A 142 8.37 -16.48 16.30
CA ILE A 142 7.23 -15.66 16.76
C ILE A 142 5.95 -15.89 15.94
N GLY A 143 6.05 -16.54 14.81
CA GLY A 143 4.92 -16.82 13.92
C GLY A 143 5.26 -17.94 12.95
N TYR A 144 4.26 -18.40 12.24
CA TYR A 144 4.41 -19.41 11.20
C TYR A 144 4.10 -18.81 9.84
N GLN A 145 4.67 -19.40 8.80
CA GLN A 145 4.40 -18.99 7.42
C GLN A 145 2.89 -19.11 7.13
N SER A 146 2.33 -18.08 6.52
CA SER A 146 0.93 -18.10 6.08
C SER A 146 0.77 -18.99 4.84
N PHE A 147 -0.33 -19.72 4.76
CA PHE A 147 -0.69 -20.41 3.53
C PHE A 147 -1.29 -19.41 2.53
N LEU A 148 -0.63 -19.26 1.39
CA LEU A 148 -1.01 -18.42 0.27
C LEU A 148 -1.00 -19.28 -1.00
N PRO A 149 -2.11 -19.95 -1.34
CA PRO A 149 -2.16 -20.85 -2.50
C PRO A 149 -1.98 -20.14 -3.84
N GLN A 150 -2.37 -18.87 -3.93
CA GLN A 150 -2.15 -17.99 -5.09
C GLN A 150 -1.29 -16.80 -4.67
N THR A 151 -0.27 -16.47 -5.43
CA THR A 151 0.69 -15.41 -5.13
C THR A 151 0.67 -14.25 -6.12
N ASP A 152 -0.11 -14.37 -7.22
CA ASP A 152 -0.23 -13.31 -8.23
C ASP A 152 -1.61 -13.30 -8.87
N PHE A 153 -1.98 -12.16 -9.47
CA PHE A 153 -3.14 -12.07 -10.36
C PHE A 153 -2.92 -12.94 -11.61
N GLN A 154 -4.02 -13.39 -12.20
CA GLN A 154 -4.01 -14.24 -13.38
C GLN A 154 -3.22 -15.55 -13.18
N GLN A 155 -3.14 -16.03 -11.94
CA GLN A 155 -2.51 -17.29 -11.59
C GLN A 155 -3.57 -18.33 -11.17
N GLY A 156 -3.64 -19.45 -11.87
CA GLY A 156 -4.46 -20.61 -11.48
C GLY A 156 -3.72 -21.49 -10.47
N VAL A 157 -4.44 -22.31 -9.71
CA VAL A 157 -3.86 -23.35 -8.83
C VAL A 157 -4.54 -24.68 -9.07
N GLU A 158 -3.80 -25.70 -9.46
CA GLU A 158 -4.31 -27.05 -9.55
C GLU A 158 -4.36 -27.69 -8.17
N GLN A 159 -3.25 -27.67 -7.44
CA GLN A 159 -3.17 -28.17 -6.07
C GLN A 159 -2.14 -27.38 -5.25
N ALA A 160 -2.50 -27.07 -4.00
CA ALA A 160 -1.59 -26.53 -3.00
C ALA A 160 -1.90 -27.16 -1.65
N THR A 161 -0.86 -27.52 -0.90
CA THR A 161 -0.99 -28.12 0.43
C THR A 161 -0.06 -27.42 1.41
N TYR A 162 -0.52 -27.33 2.65
CA TYR A 162 0.27 -26.82 3.78
C TYR A 162 0.05 -27.75 4.97
N ARG A 163 1.12 -28.18 5.61
CA ARG A 163 1.07 -29.00 6.82
C ARG A 163 1.97 -28.40 7.87
N ILE A 164 1.44 -28.16 9.05
CA ILE A 164 2.22 -27.80 10.23
C ILE A 164 2.04 -28.85 11.30
N GLU A 165 3.15 -29.26 11.88
CA GLU A 165 3.20 -30.22 12.98
C GLU A 165 3.93 -29.60 14.17
N LEU A 166 3.28 -29.64 15.34
CA LEU A 166 3.79 -29.08 16.59
C LEU A 166 3.95 -30.20 17.63
N PRO A 167 4.96 -30.12 18.50
CA PRO A 167 5.11 -31.05 19.62
C PRO A 167 3.89 -31.03 20.54
N ALA A 168 3.68 -32.10 21.29
CA ALA A 168 2.65 -32.18 22.31
C ALA A 168 2.75 -30.99 23.29
N GLY A 169 1.60 -30.41 23.63
CA GLY A 169 1.51 -29.26 24.53
C GLY A 169 1.74 -27.89 23.90
N GLN A 170 2.13 -27.82 22.63
CA GLN A 170 2.16 -26.57 21.86
C GLN A 170 0.88 -26.40 21.05
N GLU A 171 0.39 -25.16 20.96
CA GLU A 171 -0.84 -24.83 20.25
C GLU A 171 -0.55 -23.86 19.10
N CYS A 172 -1.09 -24.19 17.92
CA CYS A 172 -1.18 -23.29 16.78
C CYS A 172 -2.64 -22.90 16.54
N ARG A 173 -2.90 -21.62 16.52
CA ARG A 173 -4.17 -21.03 16.10
C ARG A 173 -4.11 -20.71 14.61
N TYR A 174 -5.23 -20.71 13.92
CA TYR A 174 -5.29 -20.27 12.51
C TYR A 174 -6.51 -19.40 12.23
N ARG A 175 -6.42 -18.60 11.20
CA ARG A 175 -7.48 -17.72 10.72
C ARG A 175 -7.56 -17.73 9.20
N GLU A 176 -8.73 -18.09 8.70
CA GLU A 176 -9.03 -18.10 7.27
C GLU A 176 -9.52 -16.74 6.79
N LEU A 177 -9.02 -16.29 5.63
CA LEU A 177 -9.45 -15.08 4.93
C LEU A 177 -9.69 -15.39 3.46
N ASN A 178 -10.82 -14.90 2.94
CA ASN A 178 -11.20 -15.01 1.52
C ASN A 178 -11.28 -16.48 1.00
N THR A 179 -11.49 -17.45 1.88
CA THR A 179 -11.59 -18.88 1.54
C THR A 179 -13.01 -19.30 1.14
N GLY A 180 -14.04 -18.54 1.55
CA GLY A 180 -15.43 -18.85 1.29
C GLY A 180 -15.75 -19.08 -0.19
N GLY A 181 -16.47 -20.19 -0.49
CA GLY A 181 -16.84 -20.57 -1.85
C GLY A 181 -15.68 -21.09 -2.71
N LYS A 182 -14.49 -21.31 -2.14
CA LYS A 182 -13.32 -21.89 -2.80
C LYS A 182 -13.10 -23.32 -2.30
N ASN A 183 -12.46 -24.14 -3.12
CA ASN A 183 -12.11 -25.50 -2.75
C ASN A 183 -10.85 -25.51 -1.86
N ILE A 184 -11.03 -25.05 -0.63
CA ILE A 184 -10.01 -24.98 0.42
C ILE A 184 -10.56 -25.66 1.66
N GLN A 185 -9.78 -26.57 2.25
CA GLN A 185 -10.16 -27.33 3.42
C GLN A 185 -9.05 -27.27 4.46
N VAL A 186 -9.43 -27.09 5.72
CA VAL A 186 -8.53 -27.14 6.87
C VAL A 186 -8.93 -28.31 7.76
N THR A 187 -7.98 -29.17 8.10
CA THR A 187 -8.18 -30.28 9.01
C THR A 187 -7.21 -30.16 10.19
N LYS A 188 -7.70 -30.53 11.39
CA LYS A 188 -6.89 -30.67 12.61
C LYS A 188 -6.92 -32.11 13.08
N SER A 189 -5.77 -32.64 13.45
CA SER A 189 -5.63 -33.96 14.02
C SER A 189 -4.58 -33.97 15.14
N THR A 190 -4.63 -35.00 15.96
CA THR A 190 -3.60 -35.26 16.98
C THR A 190 -2.88 -36.54 16.57
N GLY A 191 -1.55 -36.47 16.47
CA GLY A 191 -0.71 -37.61 16.19
C GLY A 191 -0.61 -38.59 17.37
N THR A 192 0.03 -39.74 17.15
CA THR A 192 0.16 -40.83 18.14
C THR A 192 0.89 -40.40 19.40
N ASP A 193 1.84 -39.47 19.29
CA ASP A 193 2.63 -38.96 20.42
C ASP A 193 2.08 -37.63 20.97
N GLY A 194 0.81 -37.31 20.67
CA GLY A 194 0.15 -36.08 21.14
C GLY A 194 0.52 -34.82 20.34
N GLN A 195 1.21 -34.94 19.19
CA GLN A 195 1.49 -33.79 18.33
C GLN A 195 0.22 -33.21 17.74
N GLN A 196 0.13 -31.88 17.67
CA GLN A 196 -0.91 -31.21 16.90
C GLN A 196 -0.49 -31.14 15.43
N VAL A 197 -1.38 -31.56 14.55
CA VAL A 197 -1.20 -31.44 13.08
C VAL A 197 -2.35 -30.63 12.51
N ILE A 198 -2.01 -29.59 11.73
CA ILE A 198 -2.98 -28.84 10.94
C ILE A 198 -2.59 -29.01 9.46
N GLU A 199 -3.52 -29.47 8.66
CA GLU A 199 -3.35 -29.61 7.23
C GLU A 199 -4.33 -28.73 6.47
N VAL A 200 -3.85 -28.07 5.43
CA VAL A 200 -4.66 -27.29 4.53
C VAL A 200 -4.47 -27.83 3.11
N THR A 201 -5.57 -28.00 2.42
CA THR A 201 -5.57 -28.34 1.01
C THR A 201 -6.36 -27.30 0.22
N ALA A 202 -5.81 -26.87 -0.90
CA ALA A 202 -6.50 -26.03 -1.87
C ALA A 202 -6.38 -26.66 -3.25
N SER A 203 -7.47 -26.70 -4.01
CA SER A 203 -7.45 -27.29 -5.35
C SER A 203 -8.34 -26.53 -6.32
N LYS A 204 -7.94 -26.54 -7.60
CA LYS A 204 -8.69 -25.97 -8.74
C LYS A 204 -9.14 -24.51 -8.48
N LEU A 205 -8.23 -23.67 -7.97
CA LEU A 205 -8.51 -22.26 -7.79
C LEU A 205 -8.36 -21.52 -9.11
N LEU A 206 -9.44 -20.86 -9.53
CA LEU A 206 -9.45 -20.07 -10.77
C LEU A 206 -8.57 -18.81 -10.64
N PRO A 207 -7.99 -18.33 -11.75
CA PRO A 207 -7.24 -17.08 -11.79
C PRO A 207 -8.10 -15.89 -11.36
N ILE A 208 -7.56 -15.08 -10.44
CA ILE A 208 -8.17 -13.82 -10.01
C ILE A 208 -7.69 -12.72 -10.95
N GLN A 209 -8.61 -12.00 -11.58
CA GLN A 209 -8.29 -10.92 -12.49
C GLN A 209 -8.12 -9.60 -11.73
N LYS A 210 -7.12 -8.80 -12.12
CA LYS A 210 -7.00 -7.42 -11.63
C LYS A 210 -8.00 -6.53 -12.36
N GLU A 211 -8.89 -5.91 -11.62
CA GLU A 211 -9.88 -4.97 -12.16
C GLU A 211 -9.48 -3.52 -11.84
N PRO A 212 -9.69 -2.58 -12.77
CA PRO A 212 -9.47 -1.16 -12.48
C PRO A 212 -10.31 -0.71 -11.28
N PHE A 213 -9.72 0.02 -10.35
CA PHE A 213 -10.37 0.38 -9.08
C PHE A 213 -10.89 -0.83 -8.28
N GLY A 214 -10.30 -1.99 -8.46
CA GLY A 214 -10.64 -3.19 -7.68
C GLY A 214 -9.95 -3.19 -6.31
N PRO A 215 -10.36 -4.11 -5.44
CA PRO A 215 -9.69 -4.32 -4.16
C PRO A 215 -8.23 -4.74 -4.36
N ASP A 216 -7.41 -4.47 -3.34
CA ASP A 216 -6.03 -4.90 -3.30
C ASP A 216 -5.90 -6.43 -3.16
N PHE A 217 -4.72 -6.96 -3.46
CA PHE A 217 -4.39 -8.37 -3.36
C PHE A 217 -4.80 -8.98 -2.00
N ALA A 218 -4.48 -8.32 -0.90
CA ALA A 218 -4.79 -8.82 0.45
C ALA A 218 -6.29 -8.99 0.72
N LYS A 219 -7.14 -8.22 0.05
CA LYS A 219 -8.61 -8.26 0.20
C LYS A 219 -9.29 -9.31 -0.71
N LEU A 220 -8.57 -9.89 -1.68
CA LEU A 220 -9.13 -10.82 -2.67
C LEU A 220 -8.62 -12.24 -2.55
N PHE A 221 -7.33 -12.40 -2.26
CA PHE A 221 -6.67 -13.70 -2.33
C PHE A 221 -6.95 -14.53 -1.09
N PRO A 222 -7.19 -15.84 -1.25
CA PRO A 222 -7.35 -16.74 -0.13
C PRO A 222 -6.05 -16.81 0.67
N ARG A 223 -6.18 -16.75 1.98
CA ARG A 223 -5.05 -16.79 2.90
C ARG A 223 -5.46 -17.44 4.20
N ILE A 224 -4.56 -18.23 4.77
CA ILE A 224 -4.71 -18.74 6.13
C ILE A 224 -3.49 -18.32 6.93
N TYR A 225 -3.74 -17.54 7.97
CA TYR A 225 -2.73 -17.18 8.96
C TYR A 225 -2.59 -18.27 10.00
N PHE A 226 -1.36 -18.48 10.47
CA PHE A 226 -1.02 -19.35 11.58
C PHE A 226 -0.24 -18.56 12.62
N ALA A 227 -0.55 -18.79 13.89
CA ALA A 227 0.13 -18.13 15.01
C ALA A 227 0.21 -19.07 16.23
N PRO A 228 1.35 -19.10 16.95
CA PRO A 228 1.43 -19.78 18.23
C PRO A 228 0.58 -19.04 19.27
N SER A 229 0.09 -19.74 20.29
CA SER A 229 -0.45 -19.10 21.49
C SER A 229 0.69 -18.62 22.39
N ALA A 230 1.61 -19.50 22.77
CA ALA A 230 2.85 -19.15 23.45
C ALA A 230 4.04 -19.24 22.47
N PHE A 231 5.00 -18.35 22.60
CA PHE A 231 6.17 -18.31 21.75
C PHE A 231 7.43 -17.92 22.52
N LYS A 232 8.58 -18.26 21.91
CA LYS A 232 9.88 -17.80 22.37
C LYS A 232 10.63 -17.20 21.19
N TYR A 233 11.05 -15.94 21.34
CA TYR A 233 11.76 -15.20 20.31
C TYR A 233 13.06 -14.65 20.90
N ASP A 234 14.20 -15.12 20.40
CA ASP A 234 15.51 -14.94 21.00
C ASP A 234 15.52 -15.40 22.48
N LYS A 235 15.78 -14.51 23.41
CA LYS A 235 15.77 -14.77 24.87
C LYS A 235 14.45 -14.43 25.56
N SER A 236 13.48 -13.94 24.81
CA SER A 236 12.21 -13.46 25.33
C SER A 236 11.09 -14.49 25.10
N GLU A 237 10.24 -14.68 26.11
CA GLU A 237 9.04 -15.52 26.05
C GLU A 237 7.79 -14.65 26.12
N GLY A 238 6.80 -14.98 25.29
CA GLY A 238 5.56 -14.22 25.18
C GLY A 238 4.32 -15.09 24.97
N ASP A 239 3.17 -14.48 25.16
CA ASP A 239 1.86 -15.04 24.87
C ASP A 239 1.17 -14.18 23.80
N MET A 240 0.79 -14.81 22.70
CA MET A 240 0.09 -14.16 21.59
C MET A 240 -1.36 -14.65 21.48
N SER A 241 -1.91 -15.27 22.51
CA SER A 241 -3.29 -15.78 22.48
C SER A 241 -4.34 -14.67 22.33
N THR A 242 -4.03 -13.45 22.78
CA THR A 242 -4.85 -12.24 22.60
C THR A 242 -3.96 -11.03 22.30
N TRP A 243 -4.55 -9.97 21.73
CA TRP A 243 -3.85 -8.70 21.53
C TRP A 243 -3.39 -8.06 22.84
N GLN A 244 -4.17 -8.22 23.91
CA GLN A 244 -3.79 -7.75 25.25
C GLN A 244 -2.48 -8.39 25.70
N LYS A 245 -2.39 -9.72 25.69
CA LYS A 245 -1.18 -10.45 26.13
C LYS A 245 0.02 -10.21 25.22
N TYR A 246 -0.22 -10.11 23.91
CA TYR A 246 0.85 -9.71 22.98
C TYR A 246 1.39 -8.31 23.31
N GLY A 247 0.49 -7.38 23.66
CA GLY A 247 0.88 -6.03 24.10
C GLY A 247 1.64 -6.01 25.43
N GLU A 248 1.28 -6.87 26.39
CA GLU A 248 2.03 -7.04 27.65
C GLU A 248 3.49 -7.48 27.37
N TRP A 249 3.67 -8.40 26.43
CA TRP A 249 5.01 -8.82 26.01
C TRP A 249 5.76 -7.69 25.29
N GLN A 250 5.11 -6.99 24.37
CA GLN A 250 5.70 -5.84 23.68
C GLN A 250 6.09 -4.74 24.69
N TYR A 251 5.27 -4.49 25.71
CA TYR A 251 5.58 -3.50 26.74
C TYR A 251 6.85 -3.86 27.52
N LYS A 252 7.04 -5.14 27.85
CA LYS A 252 8.27 -5.62 28.51
C LYS A 252 9.54 -5.39 27.66
N LEU A 253 9.42 -5.36 26.33
CA LEU A 253 10.55 -5.04 25.46
C LEU A 253 10.99 -3.56 25.56
N LEU A 254 10.16 -2.69 26.15
CA LEU A 254 10.48 -1.28 26.39
C LEU A 254 11.20 -1.05 27.73
N ASP A 255 11.27 -2.05 28.60
CA ASP A 255 11.88 -1.93 29.93
C ASP A 255 13.36 -1.53 29.81
N GLY A 256 13.76 -0.47 30.53
CA GLY A 256 15.12 0.06 30.52
C GLY A 256 15.56 0.68 29.17
N ARG A 257 14.63 0.90 28.23
CA ARG A 257 14.95 1.47 26.90
C ARG A 257 14.66 2.97 26.80
N ASP A 258 14.08 3.59 27.83
CA ASP A 258 13.67 4.99 27.85
C ASP A 258 14.55 5.88 28.79
N GLU A 259 15.71 5.39 29.17
CA GLU A 259 16.65 6.16 29.98
C GLU A 259 17.38 7.23 29.15
N LEU A 260 17.48 8.45 29.73
CA LEU A 260 18.20 9.58 29.15
C LEU A 260 19.32 10.04 30.10
N THR A 261 20.43 10.52 29.53
CA THR A 261 21.53 11.05 30.33
C THR A 261 21.14 12.37 31.00
N GLU A 262 21.67 12.63 32.18
CA GLU A 262 21.38 13.89 32.93
C GLU A 262 21.66 15.17 32.13
N PRO A 263 22.79 15.32 31.43
CA PRO A 263 23.02 16.51 30.60
C PRO A 263 21.95 16.70 29.51
N PHE A 264 21.41 15.59 28.96
CA PHE A 264 20.39 15.66 27.96
C PHE A 264 19.02 16.00 28.56
N ARG A 265 18.67 15.49 29.74
CA ARG A 265 17.47 15.89 30.48
C ARG A 265 17.43 17.39 30.73
N ASN A 266 18.54 17.96 31.22
CA ASN A 266 18.67 19.43 31.42
C ASN A 266 18.47 20.22 30.12
N LYS A 267 18.98 19.69 28.99
CA LYS A 267 18.77 20.29 27.68
C LYS A 267 17.28 20.27 27.26
N LEU A 268 16.55 19.20 27.54
CA LEU A 268 15.11 19.09 27.22
C LEU A 268 14.27 20.11 27.99
N HIS A 269 14.54 20.28 29.29
CA HIS A 269 13.90 21.31 30.11
C HIS A 269 14.17 22.72 29.56
N GLY A 270 15.41 23.02 29.16
CA GLY A 270 15.75 24.28 28.49
C GLY A 270 15.02 24.46 27.15
N LEU A 271 14.93 23.42 26.36
CA LEU A 271 14.23 23.42 25.04
C LEU A 271 12.75 23.78 25.18
N THR A 272 12.09 23.33 26.25
CA THR A 272 10.65 23.49 26.47
C THR A 272 10.26 24.59 27.45
N ALA A 273 11.22 25.26 28.05
CA ALA A 273 11.00 26.28 29.09
C ALA A 273 10.12 27.47 28.66
N HIS A 274 10.15 27.82 27.40
CA HIS A 274 9.36 28.91 26.83
C HIS A 274 7.97 28.46 26.28
N CYS A 275 7.68 27.18 26.32
CA CYS A 275 6.42 26.65 25.84
C CYS A 275 5.31 26.79 26.89
N SER A 276 4.20 27.40 26.52
CA SER A 276 3.06 27.67 27.41
C SER A 276 2.07 26.51 27.50
N THR A 277 2.04 25.66 26.48
CA THR A 277 1.10 24.54 26.39
C THR A 277 1.83 23.21 26.14
N ASP A 278 1.21 22.11 26.52
CA ASP A 278 1.77 20.78 26.25
C ASP A 278 1.91 20.51 24.75
N ARG A 279 0.98 21.03 23.92
CA ARG A 279 1.09 20.92 22.46
C ARG A 279 2.36 21.61 21.93
N GLU A 280 2.70 22.79 22.44
CA GLU A 280 3.93 23.51 22.09
C GLU A 280 5.18 22.73 22.52
N LYS A 281 5.16 22.15 23.73
CA LYS A 281 6.26 21.29 24.21
C LYS A 281 6.44 20.07 23.33
N VAL A 282 5.35 19.35 22.98
CA VAL A 282 5.40 18.19 22.06
C VAL A 282 5.96 18.61 20.71
N LYS A 283 5.54 19.77 20.18
CA LYS A 283 6.06 20.29 18.91
C LYS A 283 7.56 20.60 18.99
N ALA A 284 8.03 21.23 20.07
CA ALA A 284 9.45 21.50 20.26
C ALA A 284 10.30 20.22 20.31
N ILE A 285 9.80 19.17 20.95
CA ILE A 285 10.43 17.84 20.96
C ILE A 285 10.44 17.21 19.56
N TYR A 286 9.33 17.29 18.82
CA TYR A 286 9.24 16.76 17.45
C TYR A 286 10.17 17.50 16.49
N ASP A 287 10.24 18.84 16.58
CA ASP A 287 11.15 19.66 15.79
C ASP A 287 12.63 19.36 16.15
N TYR A 288 12.90 19.03 17.42
CA TYR A 288 14.23 18.60 17.85
C TYR A 288 14.59 17.24 17.26
N LEU A 289 13.67 16.26 17.30
CA LEU A 289 13.85 14.96 16.65
C LEU A 289 14.20 15.14 15.17
N ALA A 290 13.43 15.96 14.45
CA ALA A 290 13.64 16.25 13.03
C ALA A 290 15.03 16.77 12.69
N LYS A 291 15.59 17.63 13.58
CA LYS A 291 16.89 18.27 13.37
C LYS A 291 18.08 17.42 13.76
N THR A 292 17.89 16.46 14.67
CA THR A 292 19.00 15.74 15.31
C THR A 292 19.08 14.27 15.00
N THR A 293 18.05 13.72 14.35
CA THR A 293 18.00 12.29 14.04
C THR A 293 17.75 12.02 12.57
N ARG A 294 18.09 10.81 12.16
CA ARG A 294 17.78 10.25 10.84
C ARG A 294 17.26 8.83 10.99
N TYR A 295 16.39 8.44 10.09
CA TYR A 295 15.93 7.05 10.02
C TYR A 295 17.01 6.12 9.48
N VAL A 296 17.28 5.05 10.22
CA VAL A 296 18.08 3.90 9.78
C VAL A 296 17.36 2.66 10.26
N SER A 297 16.92 1.81 9.35
CA SER A 297 16.24 0.56 9.72
C SER A 297 17.19 -0.36 10.49
N ILE A 298 16.71 -0.92 11.62
CA ILE A 298 17.46 -1.85 12.46
C ILE A 298 16.61 -3.10 12.64
N GLN A 299 17.03 -4.20 11.99
CA GLN A 299 16.31 -5.47 11.96
C GLN A 299 17.24 -6.62 12.39
N LEU A 300 17.99 -6.43 13.49
CA LEU A 300 18.94 -7.42 13.99
C LEU A 300 18.30 -8.27 15.09
N GLY A 301 17.88 -9.48 14.78
CA GLY A 301 17.30 -10.42 15.74
C GLY A 301 16.12 -9.81 16.52
N ILE A 302 16.19 -9.81 17.88
CA ILE A 302 15.16 -9.18 18.72
C ILE A 302 14.99 -7.68 18.41
N GLY A 303 16.00 -7.00 17.89
CA GLY A 303 15.94 -5.62 17.44
C GLY A 303 14.94 -5.38 16.31
N GLY A 304 14.47 -6.42 15.62
CA GLY A 304 13.31 -6.36 14.73
C GLY A 304 12.00 -6.00 15.46
N LEU A 305 11.92 -6.21 16.79
CA LEU A 305 10.74 -5.97 17.61
C LEU A 305 11.01 -5.07 18.83
N GLN A 306 12.21 -5.09 19.39
CA GLN A 306 12.65 -4.29 20.51
C GLN A 306 13.32 -2.99 20.02
N PRO A 307 12.98 -1.81 20.56
CA PRO A 307 13.70 -0.58 20.25
C PRO A 307 15.14 -0.59 20.78
N ILE A 308 16.04 0.07 20.10
CA ILE A 308 17.34 0.46 20.68
C ILE A 308 17.08 1.46 21.82
N ALA A 309 18.01 1.54 22.77
CA ALA A 309 17.87 2.42 23.91
C ALA A 309 17.80 3.90 23.50
N ALA A 310 16.97 4.69 24.19
CA ALA A 310 16.84 6.13 23.92
C ALA A 310 18.16 6.88 24.07
N SER A 311 19.01 6.46 25.02
CA SER A 311 20.39 6.98 25.20
C SER A 311 21.28 6.72 23.99
N ASP A 312 21.12 5.58 23.30
CA ASP A 312 21.88 5.28 22.09
C ASP A 312 21.41 6.13 20.91
N VAL A 313 20.08 6.31 20.71
CA VAL A 313 19.56 7.24 19.70
C VAL A 313 20.07 8.66 19.97
N CYS A 314 20.04 9.10 21.22
CA CYS A 314 20.57 10.42 21.62
C CYS A 314 22.05 10.59 21.24
N ARG A 315 22.86 9.55 21.46
CA ARG A 315 24.31 9.56 21.20
C ARG A 315 24.64 9.46 19.70
N THR A 316 23.91 8.64 18.96
CA THR A 316 24.24 8.31 17.56
C THR A 316 23.50 9.13 16.53
N GLY A 317 22.35 9.73 16.91
CA GLY A 317 21.51 10.51 16.01
C GLY A 317 20.78 9.66 14.97
N PHE A 318 20.61 8.35 15.21
CA PHE A 318 19.82 7.51 14.30
C PHE A 318 19.03 6.43 15.05
N GLY A 319 17.97 5.95 14.42
CA GLY A 319 17.14 4.85 14.87
C GLY A 319 16.12 4.44 13.80
N ASP A 320 15.52 3.29 13.99
CA ASP A 320 14.37 2.85 13.19
C ASP A 320 13.05 3.35 13.80
N CYS A 321 11.90 2.90 13.26
CA CYS A 321 10.59 3.30 13.75
C CYS A 321 10.42 3.04 15.26
N LYS A 322 10.93 1.91 15.75
CA LYS A 322 10.91 1.53 17.17
C LYS A 322 11.78 2.45 18.01
N GLY A 323 13.04 2.64 17.59
CA GLY A 323 14.03 3.44 18.30
C GLY A 323 13.64 4.91 18.37
N LEU A 324 13.23 5.51 17.25
CA LEU A 324 12.85 6.93 17.18
C LEU A 324 11.55 7.21 17.95
N SER A 325 10.54 6.33 17.86
CA SER A 325 9.31 6.47 18.63
C SER A 325 9.55 6.30 20.14
N ASN A 326 10.38 5.33 20.55
CA ASN A 326 10.75 5.17 21.95
C ASN A 326 11.61 6.33 22.48
N TYR A 327 12.51 6.86 21.68
CA TYR A 327 13.29 8.05 22.02
C TYR A 327 12.40 9.27 22.21
N THR A 328 11.43 9.49 21.33
CA THR A 328 10.45 10.57 21.47
C THR A 328 9.59 10.37 22.71
N ARG A 329 9.16 9.12 22.99
CA ARG A 329 8.44 8.77 24.23
C ARG A 329 9.27 9.08 25.48
N ALA A 330 10.55 8.75 25.47
CA ALA A 330 11.45 9.05 26.60
C ALA A 330 11.61 10.56 26.83
N MET A 331 11.76 11.35 25.77
CA MET A 331 11.83 12.81 25.86
C MET A 331 10.56 13.43 26.42
N LEU A 332 9.38 12.95 25.97
CA LEU A 332 8.09 13.43 26.47
C LEU A 332 7.86 13.03 27.92
N LYS A 333 8.24 11.80 28.32
CA LYS A 333 8.18 11.32 29.70
C LYS A 333 9.00 12.22 30.63
N GLU A 334 10.21 12.64 30.23
CA GLU A 334 11.08 13.52 31.03
C GLU A 334 10.45 14.87 31.34
N ILE A 335 9.68 15.43 30.42
CA ILE A 335 8.98 16.71 30.59
C ILE A 335 7.53 16.54 31.09
N GLY A 336 7.16 15.35 31.57
CA GLY A 336 5.86 15.06 32.20
C GLY A 336 4.68 14.92 31.23
N ILE A 337 4.91 14.68 29.94
CA ILE A 337 3.85 14.48 28.94
C ILE A 337 3.67 12.98 28.68
N PRO A 338 2.49 12.42 28.96
CA PRO A 338 2.21 11.02 28.68
C PRO A 338 2.17 10.72 27.18
N SER A 339 2.69 9.57 26.79
CA SER A 339 2.63 9.10 25.40
C SER A 339 2.66 7.58 25.34
N THR A 340 2.02 7.01 24.32
CA THR A 340 1.88 5.56 24.17
C THR A 340 2.59 5.08 22.91
N TYR A 341 3.49 4.13 23.08
CA TYR A 341 4.14 3.41 21.97
C TYR A 341 3.08 2.63 21.20
N THR A 342 3.00 2.82 19.89
CA THR A 342 1.88 2.38 19.08
C THR A 342 2.37 1.62 17.87
N VAL A 343 1.98 0.34 17.76
CA VAL A 343 2.34 -0.52 16.63
C VAL A 343 1.21 -0.52 15.62
N ILE A 344 1.55 -0.36 14.34
CA ILE A 344 0.57 -0.18 13.25
C ILE A 344 1.01 -0.94 12.00
N SER A 345 0.09 -1.13 11.06
CA SER A 345 0.40 -1.62 9.72
C SER A 345 0.27 -0.50 8.69
N THR A 346 1.28 -0.35 7.83
CA THR A 346 1.21 0.53 6.65
C THR A 346 0.56 -0.15 5.44
N THR A 347 0.32 -1.47 5.52
CA THR A 347 -0.25 -2.28 4.42
C THR A 347 -1.66 -2.79 4.72
N ASN A 348 -1.94 -3.14 5.98
CA ASN A 348 -3.23 -3.65 6.40
C ASN A 348 -4.03 -2.55 7.11
N GLU A 349 -5.09 -2.07 6.47
CA GLU A 349 -5.97 -1.05 7.08
C GLU A 349 -6.64 -1.54 8.36
N ARG A 350 -6.89 -2.87 8.47
CA ARG A 350 -7.58 -3.49 9.61
C ARG A 350 -6.76 -4.61 10.22
N LEU A 351 -6.71 -4.62 11.53
CA LEU A 351 -6.27 -5.77 12.31
C LEU A 351 -7.43 -6.76 12.48
N LEU A 352 -7.10 -8.04 12.62
CA LEU A 352 -8.07 -9.06 12.98
C LEU A 352 -8.28 -9.03 14.50
N PRO A 353 -9.41 -8.53 15.03
CA PRO A 353 -9.54 -8.29 16.47
C PRO A 353 -9.57 -9.58 17.28
N ASP A 354 -10.00 -10.68 16.67
CA ASP A 354 -10.13 -12.01 17.27
C ASP A 354 -8.94 -12.95 16.95
N PHE A 355 -7.91 -12.43 16.28
CA PHE A 355 -6.73 -13.22 15.91
C PHE A 355 -5.45 -12.38 16.01
N SER A 356 -4.87 -12.36 17.18
CA SER A 356 -3.57 -11.70 17.41
C SER A 356 -2.45 -12.44 16.67
N ASN A 357 -1.68 -11.69 15.90
CA ASN A 357 -0.53 -12.17 15.15
C ASN A 357 0.42 -11.00 14.85
N ALA A 358 1.69 -11.13 15.24
CA ALA A 358 2.73 -10.12 15.03
C ALA A 358 2.86 -9.70 13.56
N ASN A 359 2.66 -10.63 12.63
CA ASN A 359 2.83 -10.39 11.18
C ASN A 359 1.73 -9.51 10.56
N GLN A 360 0.76 -9.03 11.34
CA GLN A 360 -0.25 -8.08 10.84
C GLN A 360 0.24 -6.63 10.88
N MET A 361 1.36 -6.35 11.54
CA MET A 361 1.89 -4.99 11.76
C MET A 361 3.36 -4.92 11.33
N ASN A 362 3.79 -3.75 10.88
CA ASN A 362 5.15 -3.55 10.35
C ASN A 362 5.76 -2.19 10.67
N HIS A 363 5.10 -1.36 11.47
CA HIS A 363 5.55 0.00 11.74
C HIS A 363 5.21 0.45 13.16
N VAL A 364 5.89 1.49 13.63
CA VAL A 364 5.69 2.07 14.96
C VAL A 364 5.60 3.59 14.85
N ILE A 365 4.58 4.13 15.52
CA ILE A 365 4.34 5.57 15.70
C ILE A 365 4.14 5.87 17.18
N LEU A 366 3.92 7.13 17.54
CA LEU A 366 3.67 7.52 18.92
C LEU A 366 2.31 8.21 19.06
N GLN A 367 1.48 7.76 20.01
CA GLN A 367 0.28 8.47 20.43
C GLN A 367 0.62 9.41 21.60
N VAL A 368 0.14 10.64 21.52
CA VAL A 368 0.26 11.64 22.62
C VAL A 368 -1.13 12.17 22.93
N PRO A 369 -1.79 11.69 24.02
CA PRO A 369 -3.08 12.21 24.44
C PRO A 369 -2.91 13.60 25.04
N LEU A 370 -3.69 14.56 24.54
CA LEU A 370 -3.78 15.91 25.08
C LEU A 370 -5.20 16.18 25.59
N PRO A 371 -5.45 17.16 26.46
CA PRO A 371 -6.77 17.39 27.08
C PRO A 371 -7.93 17.61 26.10
N LYS A 372 -7.66 18.08 24.87
CA LYS A 372 -8.68 18.39 23.85
C LYS A 372 -8.45 17.67 22.53
N ASP A 373 -7.35 16.90 22.40
CA ASP A 373 -6.92 16.31 21.14
C ASP A 373 -6.01 15.10 21.42
N THR A 374 -5.82 14.25 20.43
CA THR A 374 -4.83 13.19 20.46
C THR A 374 -3.90 13.37 19.26
N LEU A 375 -2.63 13.60 19.52
CA LEU A 375 -1.62 13.66 18.48
C LEU A 375 -1.11 12.27 18.14
N TRP A 376 -0.90 12.04 16.86
CA TRP A 376 -0.24 10.87 16.31
C TRP A 376 1.04 11.35 15.63
N LEU A 377 2.19 10.89 16.12
CA LEU A 377 3.49 11.36 15.65
C LEU A 377 4.17 10.29 14.83
N GLU A 378 4.44 10.61 13.58
CA GLU A 378 5.30 9.82 12.69
C GLU A 378 6.77 10.18 12.98
N CYS A 379 7.46 9.31 13.72
CA CYS A 379 8.82 9.59 14.17
C CYS A 379 9.90 9.21 13.16
N THR A 380 9.56 8.46 12.11
CA THR A 380 10.53 8.01 11.09
C THR A 380 10.73 9.02 9.98
N ASP A 381 9.72 9.83 9.73
CA ASP A 381 9.80 10.95 8.79
C ASP A 381 9.33 12.25 9.47
N PRO A 382 10.15 12.83 10.34
CA PRO A 382 9.83 14.09 10.99
C PRO A 382 9.89 15.31 10.05
N SER A 383 10.11 15.10 8.75
CA SER A 383 9.88 16.12 7.72
C SER A 383 8.39 16.31 7.46
N LEU A 384 7.55 15.34 7.80
CA LEU A 384 6.09 15.48 7.77
C LEU A 384 5.61 16.57 8.75
N PRO A 385 4.49 17.22 8.44
CA PRO A 385 3.91 18.22 9.33
C PRO A 385 3.56 17.64 10.71
N PHE A 386 3.78 18.42 11.75
CA PHE A 386 3.53 18.02 13.12
C PHE A 386 2.07 17.64 13.38
N GLY A 387 1.84 16.39 13.82
CA GLY A 387 0.50 15.85 14.07
C GLY A 387 -0.30 15.52 12.82
N TYR A 388 0.31 15.56 11.64
CA TYR A 388 -0.31 15.12 10.40
C TYR A 388 -0.30 13.59 10.31
N ILE A 389 -1.44 13.01 9.94
CA ILE A 389 -1.59 11.58 9.71
C ILE A 389 -1.56 11.35 8.21
N HIS A 390 -0.46 10.81 7.70
CA HIS A 390 -0.26 10.61 6.28
C HIS A 390 -1.15 9.50 5.70
N GLN A 391 -1.34 9.49 4.39
CA GLN A 391 -2.27 8.61 3.68
C GLN A 391 -2.02 7.12 3.95
N GLY A 392 -0.76 6.73 4.17
CA GLY A 392 -0.37 5.32 4.41
C GLY A 392 -0.85 4.74 5.73
N ILE A 393 -1.31 5.56 6.70
CA ILE A 393 -1.81 5.10 8.00
C ILE A 393 -3.15 5.73 8.41
N ALA A 394 -3.63 6.74 7.69
CA ALA A 394 -4.90 7.42 8.02
C ALA A 394 -6.08 6.43 7.99
N GLY A 395 -6.77 6.31 9.12
CA GLY A 395 -7.88 5.40 9.28
C GLY A 395 -7.47 3.92 9.44
N HIS A 396 -6.21 3.60 9.69
CA HIS A 396 -5.77 2.24 10.00
C HIS A 396 -6.01 1.90 11.47
N ASP A 397 -6.13 0.60 11.76
CA ASP A 397 -6.12 0.11 13.13
C ASP A 397 -4.68 0.05 13.63
N ALA A 398 -4.49 0.45 14.89
CA ALA A 398 -3.21 0.43 15.59
C ALA A 398 -3.35 -0.25 16.94
N LEU A 399 -2.28 -0.86 17.42
CA LEU A 399 -2.18 -1.49 18.71
C LEU A 399 -1.43 -0.56 19.68
N LEU A 400 -2.12 0.00 20.65
CA LEU A 400 -1.51 0.75 21.75
C LEU A 400 -0.82 -0.23 22.70
N ILE A 401 0.42 0.04 23.06
CA ILE A 401 1.23 -0.78 23.95
C ILE A 401 1.32 -0.11 25.30
N GLU A 402 0.57 -0.66 26.27
CA GLU A 402 0.40 -0.12 27.61
C GLU A 402 0.81 -1.13 28.69
N PRO A 403 1.03 -0.72 29.95
CA PRO A 403 1.34 -1.66 31.05
C PRO A 403 0.27 -2.75 31.23
N ALA A 404 -0.99 -2.44 30.94
CA ALA A 404 -2.13 -3.35 31.03
C ALA A 404 -2.26 -4.27 29.79
N GLY A 405 -1.37 -4.14 28.82
CA GLY A 405 -1.36 -4.92 27.59
C GLY A 405 -1.68 -4.11 26.34
N GLY A 406 -2.03 -4.83 25.26
CA GLY A 406 -2.33 -4.23 23.96
C GLY A 406 -3.83 -3.96 23.77
N SER A 407 -4.17 -2.77 23.28
CA SER A 407 -5.54 -2.39 22.89
C SER A 407 -5.60 -1.87 21.47
N ILE A 408 -6.58 -2.34 20.68
CA ILE A 408 -6.75 -1.90 19.28
C ILE A 408 -7.52 -0.59 19.25
N HIS A 409 -6.95 0.40 18.59
CA HIS A 409 -7.55 1.71 18.34
C HIS A 409 -7.49 2.05 16.85
N ARG A 410 -8.45 2.86 16.40
CA ARG A 410 -8.48 3.31 15.02
C ARG A 410 -7.97 4.74 14.93
N LEU A 411 -7.01 4.97 14.02
CA LEU A 411 -6.55 6.31 13.70
C LEU A 411 -7.66 7.10 12.99
N PRO A 412 -7.74 8.41 13.24
CA PRO A 412 -8.65 9.27 12.50
C PRO A 412 -8.24 9.40 11.02
N THR A 413 -9.15 9.91 10.22
CA THR A 413 -8.91 10.25 8.81
C THR A 413 -9.54 11.61 8.52
N TYR A 414 -9.18 12.21 7.40
CA TYR A 414 -9.69 13.52 7.01
C TYR A 414 -10.99 13.37 6.20
N PRO A 415 -11.97 14.30 6.36
CA PRO A 415 -13.10 14.42 5.46
C PRO A 415 -12.65 14.64 4.00
N ASP A 416 -13.31 14.01 3.05
CA ASP A 416 -13.00 14.11 1.62
C ASP A 416 -12.90 15.56 1.12
N SER A 417 -13.76 16.44 1.65
CA SER A 417 -13.82 17.87 1.28
C SER A 417 -12.62 18.70 1.72
N LEU A 418 -11.78 18.18 2.63
CA LEU A 418 -10.56 18.89 3.08
C LEU A 418 -9.34 18.53 2.23
N ASN A 419 -9.35 17.41 1.50
CA ASN A 419 -8.32 17.05 0.55
C ASN A 419 -8.52 17.88 -0.72
N THR A 420 -7.93 19.07 -0.78
CA THR A 420 -8.26 20.03 -1.84
C THR A 420 -7.05 20.34 -2.73
N GLN A 421 -7.33 20.54 -4.02
CA GLN A 421 -6.44 21.23 -4.95
C GLN A 421 -7.19 22.41 -5.56
N HIS A 422 -6.64 23.60 -5.48
CA HIS A 422 -7.20 24.81 -6.07
C HIS A 422 -6.18 25.39 -7.05
N ILE A 423 -6.59 25.50 -8.32
CA ILE A 423 -5.77 26.12 -9.37
C ILE A 423 -6.46 27.41 -9.82
N ILE A 424 -5.71 28.50 -9.81
CA ILE A 424 -6.09 29.78 -10.42
C ILE A 424 -5.07 30.05 -11.52
N ALA A 425 -5.53 30.20 -12.75
CA ALA A 425 -4.66 30.44 -13.89
C ALA A 425 -5.14 31.61 -14.76
N THR A 426 -4.21 32.42 -15.22
CA THR A 426 -4.43 33.43 -16.26
C THR A 426 -3.59 33.07 -17.47
N ILE A 427 -4.23 32.95 -18.63
CA ILE A 427 -3.62 32.56 -19.89
C ILE A 427 -3.80 33.72 -20.87
N THR A 428 -2.71 34.35 -21.29
CA THR A 428 -2.73 35.39 -22.31
C THR A 428 -2.33 34.75 -23.65
N LEU A 429 -3.26 34.76 -24.60
CA LEU A 429 -3.13 34.12 -25.90
C LEU A 429 -2.75 35.14 -26.96
N SER A 430 -1.71 34.84 -27.74
CA SER A 430 -1.36 35.64 -28.92
C SER A 430 -2.12 35.20 -30.19
N PRO A 431 -2.16 36.00 -31.27
CA PRO A 431 -2.76 35.61 -32.54
C PRO A 431 -2.08 34.42 -33.23
N THR A 432 -0.84 34.08 -32.82
CA THR A 432 -0.03 32.95 -33.31
C THR A 432 -0.20 31.68 -32.46
N ALA A 433 -1.05 31.70 -31.43
CA ALA A 433 -1.24 30.65 -30.42
C ALA A 433 -0.03 30.48 -29.47
N GLU A 434 0.89 31.42 -29.40
CA GLU A 434 1.85 31.53 -28.32
C GLU A 434 1.14 32.00 -27.04
N THR A 435 1.58 31.56 -25.89
CA THR A 435 0.92 31.89 -24.61
C THR A 435 1.92 32.31 -23.56
N GLN A 436 1.44 33.20 -22.69
CA GLN A 436 1.97 33.37 -21.34
C GLN A 436 0.91 32.86 -20.35
N ILE A 437 1.38 32.11 -19.36
CA ILE A 437 0.55 31.41 -18.40
C ILE A 437 1.03 31.79 -16.99
N GLU A 438 0.15 32.31 -16.18
CA GLU A 438 0.39 32.58 -14.76
C GLU A 438 -0.48 31.64 -13.95
N VAL A 439 0.12 30.90 -13.02
CA VAL A 439 -0.59 29.90 -12.22
C VAL A 439 -0.28 30.07 -10.74
N ASN A 440 -1.33 29.96 -9.93
CA ASN A 440 -1.25 29.77 -8.52
C ASN A 440 -2.05 28.51 -8.14
N GLU A 441 -1.34 27.47 -7.67
CA GLU A 441 -1.92 26.19 -7.30
C GLU A 441 -1.66 25.94 -5.81
N ILE A 442 -2.71 25.51 -5.08
CA ILE A 442 -2.64 25.17 -3.65
C ILE A 442 -3.20 23.77 -3.46
N SER A 443 -2.37 22.86 -2.95
CA SER A 443 -2.77 21.50 -2.58
C SER A 443 -2.72 21.32 -1.06
N ARG A 444 -3.72 20.63 -0.47
CA ARG A 444 -3.88 20.41 0.98
C ARG A 444 -4.06 18.94 1.33
N LEU A 445 -3.60 18.56 2.51
CA LEU A 445 -3.71 17.23 3.11
C LEU A 445 -3.16 16.14 2.17
N PHE A 446 -3.94 15.14 1.76
CA PHE A 446 -3.46 14.08 0.87
C PHE A 446 -3.03 14.61 -0.51
N GLN A 447 -3.63 15.70 -0.99
CA GLN A 447 -3.16 16.39 -2.19
C GLN A 447 -1.80 17.07 -1.96
N TYR A 448 -1.58 17.65 -0.76
CA TYR A 448 -0.27 18.16 -0.35
C TYR A 448 0.77 17.03 -0.31
N GLU A 449 0.45 15.88 0.29
CA GLU A 449 1.36 14.75 0.44
C GLU A 449 1.89 14.24 -0.92
N ASN A 450 1.04 14.23 -1.95
CA ASN A 450 1.41 13.81 -3.30
C ASN A 450 2.48 14.74 -3.93
N GLU A 451 2.56 16.00 -3.49
CA GLU A 451 3.42 17.03 -4.07
C GLU A 451 4.59 17.44 -3.15
N ALA A 452 4.52 17.13 -1.86
CA ALA A 452 5.47 17.63 -0.86
C ALA A 452 6.94 17.27 -1.17
N GLY A 453 7.20 16.15 -1.83
CA GLY A 453 8.54 15.73 -2.22
C GLY A 453 9.29 16.70 -3.12
N ILE A 454 8.58 17.60 -3.83
CA ILE A 454 9.20 18.56 -4.77
C ILE A 454 10.17 19.54 -4.08
N VAL A 455 9.92 19.88 -2.80
CA VAL A 455 10.76 20.84 -2.07
C VAL A 455 12.21 20.37 -1.88
N TYR A 456 12.44 19.06 -1.97
CA TYR A 456 13.76 18.45 -1.84
C TYR A 456 14.48 18.25 -3.17
N LEU A 457 13.84 18.59 -4.29
CA LEU A 457 14.45 18.47 -5.62
C LEU A 457 15.29 19.70 -5.94
N GLU A 458 16.32 19.50 -6.76
CA GLU A 458 17.10 20.60 -7.36
C GLU A 458 16.19 21.50 -8.22
N PRO A 459 16.47 22.84 -8.31
CA PRO A 459 15.60 23.81 -8.97
C PRO A 459 15.17 23.44 -10.40
N ASN A 460 16.06 22.85 -11.19
CA ASN A 460 15.73 22.39 -12.55
C ASN A 460 14.76 21.20 -12.53
N LYS A 461 14.93 20.28 -11.58
CA LYS A 461 14.01 19.15 -11.39
C LYS A 461 12.64 19.59 -10.88
N GLN A 462 12.58 20.63 -10.04
CA GLN A 462 11.32 21.25 -9.64
C GLN A 462 10.57 21.80 -10.86
N LYS A 463 11.26 22.53 -11.75
CA LYS A 463 10.67 23.01 -13.02
C LYS A 463 10.24 21.86 -13.94
N ASP A 464 11.04 20.80 -14.04
CA ASP A 464 10.68 19.60 -14.81
C ASP A 464 9.43 18.92 -14.27
N HIS A 465 9.30 18.85 -12.93
CA HIS A 465 8.09 18.33 -12.28
C HIS A 465 6.86 19.15 -12.68
N ILE A 466 6.88 20.47 -12.49
CA ILE A 466 5.76 21.36 -12.89
C ILE A 466 5.48 21.23 -14.39
N ARG A 467 6.51 21.21 -15.26
CA ARG A 467 6.31 20.98 -16.70
C ARG A 467 5.58 19.66 -16.98
N SER A 468 5.87 18.62 -16.21
CA SER A 468 5.25 17.32 -16.36
C SER A 468 3.76 17.29 -16.01
N THR A 469 3.28 18.23 -15.19
CA THR A 469 1.85 18.36 -14.82
C THR A 469 1.03 19.10 -15.89
N LEU A 470 1.69 19.77 -16.84
CA LEU A 470 1.03 20.48 -17.92
C LEU A 470 0.81 19.57 -19.14
N ASN A 471 -0.37 19.68 -19.74
CA ASN A 471 -0.71 19.03 -21.01
C ASN A 471 -0.47 20.01 -22.19
N LEU A 472 0.74 20.54 -22.25
CA LEU A 472 1.19 21.47 -23.30
C LEU A 472 2.47 20.95 -23.92
N SER A 473 2.53 20.95 -25.25
CA SER A 473 3.78 20.71 -25.96
C SER A 473 4.71 21.91 -25.80
N GLN A 474 6.00 21.66 -25.59
CA GLN A 474 7.04 22.71 -25.51
C GLN A 474 6.73 23.81 -24.47
N ALA A 475 6.15 23.43 -23.32
CA ALA A 475 5.99 24.36 -22.20
C ALA A 475 7.36 24.66 -21.56
N ASP A 476 7.66 25.93 -21.34
CA ASP A 476 8.83 26.36 -20.59
C ASP A 476 8.42 27.06 -19.28
N ILE A 477 9.02 26.65 -18.15
CA ILE A 477 8.77 27.24 -16.84
C ILE A 477 9.76 28.36 -16.59
N LEU A 478 9.29 29.60 -16.74
CA LEU A 478 10.13 30.80 -16.64
C LEU A 478 10.48 31.13 -15.19
N ARG A 479 9.48 31.16 -14.32
CA ARG A 479 9.59 31.41 -12.88
C ARG A 479 8.84 30.35 -12.10
N LEU A 480 9.37 29.97 -10.94
CA LEU A 480 8.71 29.05 -10.02
C LEU A 480 9.02 29.48 -8.59
N GLN A 481 7.98 29.61 -7.78
CA GLN A 481 8.07 29.81 -6.35
C GLN A 481 7.26 28.70 -5.68
N ILE A 482 7.85 28.03 -4.71
CA ILE A 482 7.22 26.98 -3.92
C ILE A 482 7.14 27.46 -2.47
N LYS A 483 5.96 27.41 -1.88
CA LYS A 483 5.74 27.73 -0.47
C LYS A 483 5.05 26.55 0.20
N GLU A 484 5.72 25.98 1.21
CA GLU A 484 5.17 24.90 2.02
C GLU A 484 4.69 25.45 3.37
N CYS A 485 3.54 24.93 3.85
CA CYS A 485 3.00 25.20 5.17
C CYS A 485 2.81 23.87 5.90
N LYS A 486 3.60 23.65 6.97
CA LYS A 486 3.62 22.42 7.78
C LYS A 486 2.78 22.54 9.06
N GLU A 487 1.62 23.13 8.97
CA GLU A 487 0.64 23.19 10.07
C GLU A 487 -0.24 21.91 10.12
N ALA A 488 -1.19 21.86 11.06
CA ALA A 488 -2.09 20.70 11.23
C ALA A 488 -2.89 20.32 9.95
N ASN A 489 -3.19 21.31 9.10
CA ASN A 489 -3.73 21.12 7.76
C ASN A 489 -2.68 21.54 6.73
N PRO A 490 -1.70 20.70 6.43
CA PRO A 490 -0.57 21.08 5.60
C PRO A 490 -1.00 21.44 4.20
N SER A 491 -0.23 22.37 3.60
CA SER A 491 -0.44 22.78 2.22
C SER A 491 0.87 23.09 1.51
N ILE A 492 0.86 22.92 0.20
CA ILE A 492 1.92 23.39 -0.69
C ILE A 492 1.31 24.29 -1.76
N THR A 493 1.99 25.41 -2.02
CA THR A 493 1.59 26.38 -3.03
C THR A 493 2.67 26.48 -4.09
N PHE A 494 2.26 26.34 -5.35
CA PHE A 494 3.07 26.59 -6.51
C PHE A 494 2.62 27.89 -7.18
N SER A 495 3.50 28.89 -7.24
CA SER A 495 3.25 30.11 -8.02
C SER A 495 4.28 30.13 -9.16
N TYR A 496 3.82 30.05 -10.39
CA TYR A 496 4.72 30.00 -11.52
C TYR A 496 4.21 30.72 -12.76
N THR A 497 5.18 31.10 -13.62
CA THR A 497 4.89 31.59 -14.97
C THR A 497 5.47 30.60 -15.97
N ALA A 498 4.70 30.31 -17.01
CA ALA A 498 5.11 29.43 -18.10
C ALA A 498 4.82 30.10 -19.44
N SER A 499 5.51 29.64 -20.48
CA SER A 499 5.23 29.97 -21.86
C SER A 499 5.09 28.70 -22.71
N SER A 500 4.32 28.79 -23.78
CA SER A 500 4.23 27.73 -24.80
C SER A 500 4.09 28.36 -26.18
N GLN A 501 4.80 27.79 -27.14
CA GLN A 501 4.70 28.19 -28.53
C GLN A 501 3.44 27.64 -29.21
N GLN A 502 2.76 26.67 -28.57
CA GLN A 502 1.62 25.99 -29.15
C GLN A 502 0.57 25.68 -28.06
N TYR A 503 -0.31 26.62 -27.80
CA TYR A 503 -1.44 26.41 -26.87
C TYR A 503 -2.62 25.68 -27.53
N GLY A 504 -2.78 25.82 -28.84
CA GLY A 504 -3.85 25.21 -29.62
C GLY A 504 -3.40 24.95 -31.06
N TYR A 505 -4.34 24.66 -31.92
CA TYR A 505 -4.05 24.49 -33.34
C TYR A 505 -4.96 25.36 -34.22
N LYS A 506 -4.41 25.89 -35.33
CA LYS A 506 -5.09 26.77 -36.25
C LYS A 506 -5.51 26.00 -37.50
N THR A 507 -6.73 26.23 -37.95
CA THR A 507 -7.26 25.70 -39.21
C THR A 507 -8.04 26.82 -39.91
N GLY A 508 -7.48 27.33 -41.03
CA GLY A 508 -8.04 28.50 -41.71
C GLY A 508 -8.05 29.73 -40.81
N ASN A 509 -9.21 30.34 -40.63
CA ASN A 509 -9.41 31.50 -39.75
C ASN A 509 -9.86 31.11 -38.32
N ARG A 510 -9.86 29.79 -37.96
CA ARG A 510 -10.23 29.31 -36.66
C ARG A 510 -9.02 28.86 -35.84
N LEU A 511 -9.07 29.10 -34.54
CA LEU A 511 -8.12 28.62 -33.54
C LEU A 511 -8.86 27.75 -32.52
N PHE A 512 -8.41 26.51 -32.36
CA PHE A 512 -8.96 25.53 -31.41
C PHE A 512 -8.04 25.48 -30.21
N ILE A 513 -8.55 25.84 -29.03
CA ILE A 513 -7.82 25.87 -27.78
C ILE A 513 -8.43 24.88 -26.75
N PRO A 514 -7.63 24.26 -25.87
CA PRO A 514 -8.14 23.37 -24.85
C PRO A 514 -8.88 24.13 -23.74
N THR A 515 -9.85 23.47 -23.11
CA THR A 515 -10.52 23.98 -21.90
C THR A 515 -9.68 23.79 -20.64
N ASN A 516 -8.71 22.88 -20.68
CA ASN A 516 -7.84 22.59 -19.54
C ASN A 516 -6.43 22.17 -20.03
N ILE A 517 -5.42 22.75 -19.40
CA ILE A 517 -4.01 22.43 -19.66
C ILE A 517 -3.36 21.63 -18.54
N PHE A 518 -4.07 21.37 -17.44
CA PHE A 518 -3.54 20.64 -16.29
C PHE A 518 -3.84 19.15 -16.45
N LYS A 519 -2.83 18.29 -16.20
CA LYS A 519 -3.01 16.84 -16.21
C LYS A 519 -3.70 16.41 -14.90
N LYS A 520 -4.99 16.22 -14.94
CA LYS A 520 -5.78 15.87 -13.76
C LYS A 520 -5.72 14.38 -13.36
N GLY A 521 -4.93 13.55 -14.05
CA GLY A 521 -4.89 12.10 -13.78
C GLY A 521 -6.26 11.39 -13.92
N PHE A 522 -7.25 12.08 -14.47
CA PHE A 522 -8.63 11.63 -14.56
C PHE A 522 -8.84 10.78 -15.81
N SER A 523 -8.45 9.50 -15.74
CA SER A 523 -8.64 8.56 -16.85
C SER A 523 -9.97 7.83 -16.76
N VAL A 524 -10.52 7.48 -17.92
CA VAL A 524 -11.68 6.59 -18.01
C VAL A 524 -11.16 5.16 -18.13
N PRO A 525 -11.40 4.28 -17.15
CA PRO A 525 -10.92 2.91 -17.21
C PRO A 525 -11.70 2.12 -18.28
N ARG A 526 -11.09 1.02 -18.73
CA ARG A 526 -11.71 0.13 -19.73
C ARG A 526 -13.01 -0.49 -19.19
N ALA A 527 -14.06 -0.52 -20.03
CA ALA A 527 -15.26 -1.26 -19.73
C ALA A 527 -14.97 -2.77 -19.68
N ILE A 528 -15.35 -3.41 -18.58
CA ILE A 528 -15.18 -4.85 -18.34
C ILE A 528 -16.43 -5.41 -17.65
N SER A 529 -16.68 -6.70 -17.80
CA SER A 529 -17.57 -7.43 -16.90
C SER A 529 -16.89 -7.56 -15.54
N ARG A 530 -17.46 -6.92 -14.51
CA ARG A 530 -16.84 -6.75 -13.21
C ARG A 530 -17.36 -7.78 -12.20
N LYS A 531 -16.44 -8.34 -11.40
CA LYS A 531 -16.74 -9.26 -10.31
C LYS A 531 -16.59 -8.62 -8.93
N TYR A 532 -15.65 -7.69 -8.79
CA TYR A 532 -15.26 -7.12 -7.49
C TYR A 532 -15.78 -5.71 -7.29
N PRO A 533 -15.96 -5.26 -6.04
CA PRO A 533 -16.35 -3.89 -5.73
C PRO A 533 -15.40 -2.85 -6.33
N ILE A 534 -15.91 -1.63 -6.54
CA ILE A 534 -15.11 -0.47 -6.92
C ILE A 534 -14.60 0.16 -5.63
N HIS A 535 -13.29 0.37 -5.51
CA HIS A 535 -12.66 1.04 -4.39
C HIS A 535 -12.18 2.43 -4.81
N ILE A 536 -12.68 3.46 -4.16
CA ILE A 536 -12.14 4.82 -4.21
C ILE A 536 -11.45 5.03 -2.86
N ASN A 537 -10.13 4.95 -2.84
CA ASN A 537 -9.35 4.85 -1.60
C ASN A 537 -9.35 6.15 -0.77
N TYR A 538 -9.42 7.32 -1.42
CA TYR A 538 -9.63 8.60 -0.76
C TYR A 538 -10.49 9.52 -1.62
N GLY A 539 -11.24 10.41 -0.96
CA GLY A 539 -12.01 11.44 -1.62
C GLY A 539 -11.26 12.77 -1.63
N TYR A 540 -11.63 13.64 -2.56
CA TYR A 540 -10.98 14.93 -2.74
C TYR A 540 -11.89 15.94 -3.41
N SER A 541 -11.50 17.22 -3.33
CA SER A 541 -12.22 18.35 -3.94
C SER A 541 -11.24 19.22 -4.71
N ASP A 542 -11.35 19.22 -6.04
CA ASP A 542 -10.53 20.03 -6.93
C ASP A 542 -11.35 21.19 -7.49
N THR A 543 -10.72 22.35 -7.59
CA THR A 543 -11.30 23.53 -8.21
C THR A 543 -10.29 24.17 -9.15
N ASP A 544 -10.66 24.31 -10.42
CA ASP A 544 -9.87 25.04 -11.42
C ASP A 544 -10.63 26.30 -11.82
N SER A 545 -9.96 27.43 -11.73
CA SER A 545 -10.46 28.75 -12.17
C SER A 545 -9.49 29.32 -13.19
N ILE A 546 -9.86 29.28 -14.47
CA ILE A 546 -8.97 29.66 -15.57
C ILE A 546 -9.58 30.86 -16.30
N CYS A 547 -8.79 31.93 -16.47
CA CYS A 547 -9.13 33.07 -17.30
C CYS A 547 -8.23 33.05 -18.57
N ILE A 548 -8.83 33.00 -19.75
CA ILE A 548 -8.11 33.10 -21.03
C ILE A 548 -8.39 34.48 -21.62
N LYS A 549 -7.36 35.29 -21.72
CA LYS A 549 -7.38 36.59 -22.40
C LYS A 549 -7.24 36.36 -23.91
N LEU A 550 -8.25 36.78 -24.67
CA LEU A 550 -8.29 36.57 -26.09
C LEU A 550 -7.35 37.54 -26.81
N PRO A 551 -6.74 37.12 -27.93
CA PRO A 551 -5.97 38.03 -28.78
C PRO A 551 -6.89 38.96 -29.56
N ASP A 552 -6.38 40.15 -29.91
CA ASP A 552 -7.12 41.12 -30.71
C ASP A 552 -7.55 40.52 -32.06
N GLY A 553 -8.79 40.88 -32.49
CA GLY A 553 -9.36 40.40 -33.74
C GLY A 553 -9.82 38.94 -33.74
N TYR A 554 -10.05 38.36 -32.54
CA TYR A 554 -10.66 37.05 -32.40
C TYR A 554 -11.93 37.11 -31.55
N ILE A 555 -12.96 36.40 -31.98
CA ILE A 555 -14.21 36.20 -31.26
C ILE A 555 -14.42 34.72 -30.92
N VAL A 556 -15.24 34.48 -29.93
CA VAL A 556 -15.61 33.10 -29.57
C VAL A 556 -16.73 32.62 -30.49
N GLU A 557 -16.47 31.59 -31.29
CA GLU A 557 -17.44 30.94 -32.18
C GLU A 557 -18.14 29.76 -31.47
N GLY A 558 -17.45 29.05 -30.58
CA GLY A 558 -18.04 27.90 -29.87
C GLY A 558 -17.42 27.63 -28.50
N LEU A 559 -18.27 27.34 -27.53
CA LEU A 559 -17.91 26.93 -26.18
C LEU A 559 -18.55 25.57 -25.86
N PRO A 560 -17.87 24.71 -25.07
CA PRO A 560 -18.53 23.57 -24.45
C PRO A 560 -19.73 24.02 -23.58
N LYS A 561 -20.79 23.20 -23.55
CA LYS A 561 -21.96 23.48 -22.74
C LYS A 561 -21.62 23.30 -21.25
N PRO A 562 -22.13 24.15 -20.36
CA PRO A 562 -22.07 23.94 -18.93
C PRO A 562 -22.69 22.59 -18.54
N ILE A 563 -22.16 21.95 -17.49
CA ILE A 563 -22.68 20.68 -16.99
C ILE A 563 -22.66 20.64 -15.46
N ASP A 564 -23.71 20.07 -14.89
CA ASP A 564 -23.83 19.71 -13.48
C ASP A 564 -24.10 18.22 -13.36
N LEU A 565 -23.14 17.48 -12.82
CA LEU A 565 -23.25 16.05 -12.60
C LEU A 565 -23.34 15.77 -11.09
N LYS A 566 -24.34 14.99 -10.70
CA LYS A 566 -24.48 14.48 -9.33
C LYS A 566 -24.54 12.97 -9.37
N SER A 567 -23.67 12.33 -8.64
CA SER A 567 -23.62 10.88 -8.53
C SER A 567 -23.25 10.44 -7.11
N LYS A 568 -23.42 9.17 -6.82
CA LYS A 568 -22.94 8.60 -5.54
C LYS A 568 -21.42 8.64 -5.42
N PHE A 569 -20.67 8.65 -6.53
CA PHE A 569 -19.21 8.65 -6.58
C PHE A 569 -18.62 10.04 -6.37
N GLY A 570 -19.42 11.09 -6.55
CA GLY A 570 -19.02 12.47 -6.46
C GLY A 570 -19.90 13.40 -7.27
N ASN A 571 -19.52 14.67 -7.34
CA ASN A 571 -20.20 15.71 -8.09
C ASN A 571 -19.19 16.41 -9.00
N PHE A 572 -19.65 16.88 -10.13
CA PHE A 572 -18.84 17.71 -11.02
C PHE A 572 -19.64 18.85 -11.59
N HIS A 573 -19.11 20.05 -11.48
CA HIS A 573 -19.65 21.26 -12.09
C HIS A 573 -18.65 21.82 -13.09
N SER A 574 -19.11 22.17 -14.29
CA SER A 574 -18.31 22.87 -15.30
C SER A 574 -19.09 24.05 -15.86
N SER A 575 -18.52 25.23 -15.77
CA SER A 575 -19.06 26.47 -16.31
C SER A 575 -18.00 27.14 -17.20
N ILE A 576 -18.36 27.45 -18.44
CA ILE A 576 -17.48 28.14 -19.40
C ILE A 576 -18.29 29.28 -20.02
N TYR A 577 -17.84 30.52 -19.86
CA TYR A 577 -18.51 31.70 -20.36
C TYR A 577 -17.56 32.81 -20.77
N THR A 578 -18.05 33.78 -21.53
CA THR A 578 -17.28 34.95 -21.96
C THR A 578 -17.73 36.20 -21.21
N LYS A 579 -16.77 37.04 -20.85
CA LYS A 579 -17.01 38.37 -20.27
C LYS A 579 -15.79 39.26 -20.58
N ASP A 580 -16.03 40.51 -21.00
CA ASP A 580 -15.00 41.54 -21.21
C ASP A 580 -13.82 41.04 -22.07
N ASN A 581 -14.13 40.44 -23.22
CA ASN A 581 -13.18 39.81 -24.17
C ASN A 581 -12.26 38.73 -23.55
N ASN A 582 -12.73 38.10 -22.47
CA ASN A 582 -12.04 36.97 -21.84
C ASN A 582 -12.96 35.74 -21.80
N ILE A 583 -12.36 34.56 -21.72
CA ILE A 583 -13.07 33.30 -21.44
C ILE A 583 -12.76 32.90 -20.01
N TYR A 584 -13.80 32.62 -19.25
CA TYR A 584 -13.71 32.11 -17.89
C TYR A 584 -14.14 30.65 -17.87
N ILE A 585 -13.33 29.80 -17.27
CA ILE A 585 -13.57 28.36 -17.11
C ILE A 585 -13.50 28.06 -15.63
N VAL A 586 -14.53 27.44 -15.11
CA VAL A 586 -14.60 26.96 -13.72
C VAL A 586 -14.93 25.48 -13.77
N HIS A 587 -14.04 24.63 -13.25
CA HIS A 587 -14.29 23.22 -13.02
C HIS A 587 -14.22 22.94 -11.52
N GLN A 588 -15.22 22.25 -10.99
CA GLN A 588 -15.27 21.81 -9.60
C GLN A 588 -15.58 20.31 -9.58
N LEU A 589 -14.63 19.51 -9.10
CA LEU A 589 -14.76 18.06 -8.98
C LEU A 589 -14.68 17.66 -7.51
N PHE A 590 -15.72 17.03 -7.01
CA PHE A 590 -15.71 16.36 -5.73
C PHE A 590 -15.79 14.85 -5.95
N MET A 591 -14.78 14.11 -5.52
CA MET A 591 -14.76 12.65 -5.51
C MET A 591 -14.97 12.13 -4.09
N ARG A 592 -15.82 11.11 -3.94
CA ARG A 592 -16.18 10.54 -2.65
C ARG A 592 -15.43 9.23 -2.41
N LYS A 593 -14.71 9.12 -1.28
CA LYS A 593 -14.17 7.84 -0.78
C LYS A 593 -15.31 6.83 -0.61
N GLY A 594 -15.07 5.57 -0.99
CA GLY A 594 -16.07 4.53 -0.76
C GLY A 594 -15.80 3.22 -1.47
N VAL A 595 -16.62 2.23 -1.11
CA VAL A 595 -16.65 0.90 -1.74
C VAL A 595 -18.03 0.73 -2.37
N TYR A 596 -18.08 0.53 -3.68
CA TYR A 596 -19.32 0.48 -4.45
C TYR A 596 -19.49 -0.90 -5.09
N LYS A 597 -20.76 -1.32 -5.29
CA LYS A 597 -21.09 -2.64 -5.82
C LYS A 597 -20.57 -2.83 -7.26
N PRO A 598 -20.21 -4.05 -7.67
CA PRO A 598 -19.75 -4.35 -9.05
C PRO A 598 -20.74 -3.86 -10.13
N GLY A 599 -22.05 -4.06 -9.92
CA GLY A 599 -23.09 -3.63 -10.85
C GLY A 599 -23.21 -2.12 -11.05
N GLU A 600 -22.53 -1.31 -10.24
CA GLU A 600 -22.50 0.16 -10.36
C GLU A 600 -21.39 0.66 -11.29
N TYR A 601 -20.60 -0.25 -11.86
CA TYR A 601 -19.43 0.10 -12.65
C TYR A 601 -19.77 0.88 -13.92
N THR A 602 -20.84 0.56 -14.61
CA THR A 602 -21.29 1.32 -15.79
C THR A 602 -21.59 2.77 -15.42
N ALA A 603 -22.34 3.00 -14.34
CA ALA A 603 -22.64 4.36 -13.86
C ALA A 603 -21.37 5.12 -13.42
N PHE A 604 -20.39 4.41 -12.84
CA PHE A 604 -19.08 4.99 -12.52
C PHE A 604 -18.30 5.40 -13.76
N LEU A 605 -18.27 4.53 -14.79
CA LEU A 605 -17.64 4.85 -16.08
C LEU A 605 -18.29 6.04 -16.76
N ASP A 606 -19.64 6.10 -16.79
CA ASP A 606 -20.39 7.19 -17.39
C ASP A 606 -20.11 8.52 -16.70
N PHE A 607 -20.06 8.53 -15.36
CA PHE A 607 -19.66 9.71 -14.60
C PHE A 607 -18.24 10.15 -14.97
N ARG A 608 -17.27 9.23 -14.97
CA ARG A 608 -15.88 9.56 -15.33
C ARG A 608 -15.74 10.02 -16.78
N LYS A 609 -16.48 9.43 -17.70
CA LYS A 609 -16.47 9.81 -19.11
C LYS A 609 -16.95 11.26 -19.31
N GLN A 610 -18.07 11.63 -18.70
CA GLN A 610 -18.62 12.99 -18.79
C GLN A 610 -17.67 14.04 -18.20
N VAL A 611 -17.02 13.74 -17.05
CA VAL A 611 -16.00 14.62 -16.47
C VAL A 611 -14.80 14.75 -17.40
N ALA A 612 -14.30 13.62 -17.95
CA ALA A 612 -13.16 13.62 -18.86
C ALA A 612 -13.46 14.39 -20.16
N GLU A 613 -14.67 14.31 -20.70
CA GLU A 613 -15.11 15.07 -21.88
C GLU A 613 -15.05 16.58 -21.64
N GLN A 614 -15.39 17.06 -20.44
CA GLN A 614 -15.28 18.48 -20.10
C GLN A 614 -13.83 18.94 -19.98
N TYR A 615 -12.98 18.17 -19.30
CA TYR A 615 -11.55 18.48 -19.18
C TYR A 615 -10.81 18.45 -20.52
N ASN A 616 -11.24 17.60 -21.45
CA ASN A 616 -10.66 17.48 -22.80
C ASN A 616 -11.43 18.32 -23.85
N GLY A 617 -12.33 19.17 -23.42
CA GLY A 617 -13.12 20.06 -24.27
C GLY A 617 -12.25 21.02 -25.08
N LYS A 618 -12.83 21.57 -26.13
CA LYS A 618 -12.19 22.58 -26.98
C LYS A 618 -13.07 23.80 -27.15
N ILE A 619 -12.45 24.94 -27.13
CA ILE A 619 -13.05 26.23 -27.44
C ILE A 619 -12.66 26.60 -28.87
N ILE A 620 -13.58 27.13 -29.63
CA ILE A 620 -13.36 27.55 -31.02
C ILE A 620 -13.37 29.08 -31.06
N LEU A 621 -12.23 29.65 -31.45
CA LEU A 621 -12.09 31.07 -31.73
C LEU A 621 -12.05 31.27 -33.24
N LYS A 622 -12.63 32.36 -33.73
CA LYS A 622 -12.65 32.76 -35.13
C LYS A 622 -12.02 34.14 -35.24
N LYS A 623 -11.11 34.30 -36.23
CA LYS A 623 -10.57 35.59 -36.56
C LYS A 623 -11.65 36.42 -37.26
N GLU A 624 -11.89 37.67 -36.82
CA GLU A 624 -12.81 38.62 -37.44
C GLU A 624 -12.41 38.96 -38.88
#